data_9ae43e9802276be6e886745ab3419b23
#
_entry.id   9ae43e9802276be6e886745ab3419b23
#
_cell.length_a   1.000
_cell.length_b   1.000
_cell.length_c   1.000
_cell.angle_alpha   90.00
_cell.angle_beta   90.00
_cell.angle_gamma   90.00
#
_symmetry.space_group_name_H-M   'P 1'
#
loop_
_entity.id
_entity.type
_entity.pdbx_description
1 polymer ?
#
loop_
_entity_poly.entity_id
_entity_poly.type
_entity_poly.pdbx_seq_one_letter_code
_entity_poly.pdbx_strand_id
1 'polypeptide(L)'
;YNVIYDGERIPLLLAGGDRLTLGSVGSVIRNYTVEGSSESELLRQFYQAFVTGAQQLENMGTEFARKLTDEERKSLIKEYTAEYYRIRREQLRFIIEHKASLAAVYALYQRLPGDTYLFNGDSDVVYYRTVAEALQESYPESPYLQSLQAEIARMDARISLTSQITEARHPDLELTDIYGKKIRLSSLAGKVVLLDFWSAELGKYADAPVGFEVYQVAVDTSKPLWITAVQEQQLPWISVSDLRGRSSVALGLYNVQRLPANFLIDKEGTIVAKNIYGKSLEAKLDELTK
;
A
#
# COMPACT_ATOMS: atom_id res chain seq x y z
N TYR A 1 6.79 -12.25 22.76
CA TYR A 1 6.77 -11.46 24.02
C TYR A 1 7.40 -10.10 23.79
N ASN A 2 7.09 -9.14 24.69
CA ASN A 2 7.73 -7.82 24.69
C ASN A 2 8.17 -7.48 26.11
N VAL A 3 9.42 -7.05 26.25
CA VAL A 3 9.89 -6.38 27.47
C VAL A 3 9.75 -4.88 27.26
N ILE A 4 9.15 -4.18 28.19
CA ILE A 4 9.00 -2.73 28.18
C ILE A 4 9.89 -2.16 29.28
N TYR A 5 10.80 -1.30 28.90
CA TYR A 5 11.69 -0.62 29.83
C TYR A 5 11.84 0.84 29.39
N ASP A 6 11.59 1.77 30.30
CA ASP A 6 11.63 3.22 30.05
C ASP A 6 10.84 3.67 28.81
N GLY A 7 9.66 3.05 28.59
CA GLY A 7 8.79 3.33 27.44
C GLY A 7 9.24 2.68 26.12
N GLU A 8 10.45 2.12 26.06
CA GLU A 8 10.96 1.40 24.88
C GLU A 8 10.52 -0.08 24.92
N ARG A 9 10.31 -0.67 23.76
CA ARG A 9 9.83 -2.05 23.60
C ARG A 9 10.92 -2.92 22.99
N ILE A 10 11.26 -4.02 23.65
CA ILE A 10 12.15 -5.08 23.14
C ILE A 10 11.30 -6.28 22.76
N PRO A 11 11.16 -6.63 21.50
CA PRO A 11 10.49 -7.85 21.08
C PRO A 11 11.37 -9.08 21.34
N LEU A 12 10.76 -10.17 21.80
CA LEU A 12 11.42 -11.43 22.09
C LEU A 12 10.60 -12.60 21.55
N LEU A 13 11.28 -13.61 21.06
CA LEU A 13 10.73 -14.92 20.70
C LEU A 13 11.22 -15.95 21.73
N LEU A 14 10.29 -16.54 22.46
CA LEU A 14 10.58 -17.45 23.57
C LEU A 14 9.93 -18.80 23.31
N ALA A 15 10.70 -19.86 23.48
CA ALA A 15 10.21 -21.22 23.57
C ALA A 15 10.15 -21.70 25.03
N GLY A 16 9.41 -22.78 25.29
CA GLY A 16 9.34 -23.36 26.62
C GLY A 16 10.72 -23.85 27.05
N GLY A 17 11.19 -23.35 28.22
CA GLY A 17 12.50 -23.70 28.78
C GLY A 17 13.63 -22.69 28.47
N ASP A 18 13.41 -21.70 27.63
CA ASP A 18 14.40 -20.65 27.36
C ASP A 18 14.75 -19.89 28.64
N ARG A 19 16.05 -19.62 28.80
CA ARG A 19 16.59 -18.74 29.83
C ARG A 19 17.35 -17.62 29.16
N LEU A 20 16.77 -16.41 29.21
CA LEU A 20 17.33 -15.25 28.53
C LEU A 20 18.09 -14.34 29.49
N THR A 21 19.21 -13.81 29.01
CA THR A 21 19.89 -12.68 29.60
C THR A 21 19.75 -11.49 28.66
N LEU A 22 19.19 -10.38 29.16
CA LEU A 22 19.10 -9.11 28.45
C LEU A 22 20.10 -8.12 29.05
N GLY A 23 20.88 -7.50 28.19
CA GLY A 23 21.79 -6.42 28.56
C GLY A 23 21.54 -5.20 27.67
N SER A 24 21.78 -3.99 28.20
CA SER A 24 21.71 -2.75 27.41
C SER A 24 22.66 -1.70 27.92
N VAL A 25 23.19 -0.87 27.01
CA VAL A 25 23.98 0.31 27.33
C VAL A 25 23.38 1.51 26.60
N GLY A 26 22.86 2.48 27.32
CA GLY A 26 22.18 3.65 26.75
C GLY A 26 20.74 3.35 26.32
N SER A 27 20.34 3.81 25.10
CA SER A 27 19.01 3.52 24.55
C SER A 27 18.83 2.02 24.38
N VAL A 28 17.82 1.48 25.05
CA VAL A 28 17.55 0.04 25.14
C VAL A 28 17.24 -0.52 23.74
N ILE A 29 16.36 0.12 23.00
CA ILE A 29 15.90 -0.35 21.68
C ILE A 29 17.05 -0.43 20.64
N ARG A 30 18.08 0.38 20.78
CA ARG A 30 19.20 0.45 19.83
C ARG A 30 20.38 -0.44 20.21
N ASN A 31 20.60 -0.65 21.50
CA ASN A 31 21.84 -1.23 22.02
C ASN A 31 21.62 -2.43 22.96
N TYR A 32 20.43 -3.04 22.94
CA TYR A 32 20.23 -4.24 23.75
C TYR A 32 20.91 -5.46 23.15
N THR A 33 21.31 -6.37 24.01
CA THR A 33 21.79 -7.72 23.67
C THR A 33 20.81 -8.74 24.26
N VAL A 34 20.73 -9.89 23.62
CA VAL A 34 19.95 -11.01 24.12
C VAL A 34 20.79 -12.29 23.96
N GLU A 35 20.87 -13.08 25.03
CA GLU A 35 21.56 -14.36 25.05
C GLU A 35 20.61 -15.44 25.55
N GLY A 36 20.78 -16.68 25.07
CA GLY A 36 20.00 -17.83 25.53
C GLY A 36 18.82 -18.23 24.64
N SER A 37 18.58 -17.50 23.53
CA SER A 37 17.62 -17.89 22.48
C SER A 37 18.09 -17.39 21.11
N SER A 38 18.32 -18.33 20.18
CA SER A 38 18.73 -18.02 18.81
C SER A 38 17.67 -17.24 18.03
N GLU A 39 16.39 -17.54 18.26
CA GLU A 39 15.26 -16.83 17.65
C GLU A 39 15.17 -15.36 18.16
N SER A 40 15.37 -15.13 19.45
CA SER A 40 15.39 -13.78 20.01
C SER A 40 16.61 -12.98 19.55
N GLU A 41 17.78 -13.59 19.42
CA GLU A 41 18.98 -12.94 18.90
C GLU A 41 18.81 -12.55 17.42
N LEU A 42 18.24 -13.46 16.62
CA LEU A 42 17.93 -13.18 15.21
C LEU A 42 16.90 -12.05 15.08
N LEU A 43 15.85 -12.08 15.90
CA LEU A 43 14.85 -11.01 15.96
C LEU A 43 15.47 -9.67 16.37
N ARG A 44 16.41 -9.67 17.33
CA ARG A 44 17.14 -8.48 17.74
C ARG A 44 17.90 -7.83 16.58
N GLN A 45 18.69 -8.62 15.85
CA GLN A 45 19.47 -8.13 14.71
C GLN A 45 18.56 -7.48 13.67
N PHE A 46 17.48 -8.16 13.31
CA PHE A 46 16.48 -7.62 12.40
C PHE A 46 15.87 -6.32 12.94
N TYR A 47 15.37 -6.34 14.17
CA TYR A 47 14.58 -5.24 14.75
C TYR A 47 15.40 -3.95 14.91
N GLN A 48 16.66 -4.05 15.34
CA GLN A 48 17.55 -2.89 15.44
C GLN A 48 17.82 -2.23 14.09
N ALA A 49 18.05 -3.02 13.05
CA ALA A 49 18.24 -2.51 11.69
C ALA A 49 16.95 -1.85 11.16
N PHE A 50 15.80 -2.48 11.38
CA PHE A 50 14.51 -1.96 10.95
C PHE A 50 14.14 -0.65 11.64
N VAL A 51 14.28 -0.56 12.97
CA VAL A 51 13.99 0.66 13.75
C VAL A 51 14.84 1.84 13.29
N THR A 52 16.12 1.59 12.98
CA THR A 52 17.02 2.63 12.48
C THR A 52 16.52 3.18 11.13
N GLY A 53 16.16 2.33 10.20
CA GLY A 53 15.62 2.76 8.90
C GLY A 53 14.25 3.44 9.01
N ALA A 54 13.35 2.90 9.86
CA ALA A 54 12.05 3.50 10.10
C ALA A 54 12.16 4.92 10.68
N GLN A 55 13.11 5.14 11.60
CA GLN A 55 13.37 6.47 12.15
C GLN A 55 13.91 7.46 11.10
N GLN A 56 14.73 6.98 10.17
CA GLN A 56 15.21 7.81 9.06
C GLN A 56 14.03 8.24 8.17
N LEU A 57 13.12 7.32 7.81
CA LEU A 57 11.91 7.67 7.06
C LEU A 57 10.99 8.63 7.81
N GLU A 58 10.84 8.46 9.13
CA GLU A 58 10.05 9.36 9.96
C GLU A 58 10.64 10.78 9.95
N ASN A 59 11.96 10.90 10.14
CA ASN A 59 12.66 12.18 10.09
C ASN A 59 12.47 12.85 8.71
N MET A 60 12.64 12.11 7.63
CA MET A 60 12.38 12.61 6.27
C MET A 60 10.90 12.99 6.09
N GLY A 61 9.98 12.23 6.68
CA GLY A 61 8.55 12.51 6.67
C GLY A 61 8.20 13.86 7.30
N THR A 62 8.88 14.23 8.40
CA THR A 62 8.68 15.53 9.06
C THR A 62 9.15 16.71 8.21
N GLU A 63 10.16 16.51 7.35
CA GLU A 63 10.63 17.55 6.44
C GLU A 63 9.58 17.98 5.41
N PHE A 64 8.65 17.08 5.01
CA PHE A 64 7.56 17.43 4.10
C PHE A 64 6.58 18.47 4.68
N ALA A 65 6.53 18.61 6.00
CA ALA A 65 5.70 19.63 6.67
C ALA A 65 6.30 21.05 6.59
N ARG A 66 7.57 21.17 6.15
CA ARG A 66 8.23 22.47 5.98
C ARG A 66 7.81 23.11 4.66
N LYS A 67 7.97 24.43 4.58
CA LYS A 67 7.78 25.16 3.32
C LYS A 67 8.99 24.87 2.40
N LEU A 68 8.79 23.96 1.44
CA LEU A 68 9.80 23.52 0.48
C LEU A 68 9.53 24.16 -0.89
N THR A 69 10.58 24.45 -1.62
CA THR A 69 10.51 24.72 -3.06
C THR A 69 10.15 23.45 -3.82
N ASP A 70 9.72 23.55 -5.08
CA ASP A 70 9.38 22.39 -5.92
C ASP A 70 10.61 21.47 -6.14
N GLU A 71 11.80 22.04 -6.26
CA GLU A 71 13.04 21.28 -6.41
C GLU A 71 13.43 20.52 -5.14
N GLU A 72 13.35 21.19 -3.98
CA GLU A 72 13.59 20.55 -2.68
C GLU A 72 12.58 19.42 -2.42
N ARG A 73 11.30 19.64 -2.74
CA ARG A 73 10.25 18.61 -2.61
C ARG A 73 10.53 17.41 -3.51
N LYS A 74 10.94 17.62 -4.76
CA LYS A 74 11.30 16.53 -5.69
C LYS A 74 12.52 15.75 -5.19
N SER A 75 13.55 16.42 -4.69
CA SER A 75 14.72 15.76 -4.11
C SER A 75 14.32 14.90 -2.90
N LEU A 76 13.57 15.48 -1.97
CA LEU A 76 13.10 14.79 -0.77
C LEU A 76 12.24 13.55 -1.10
N ILE A 77 11.34 13.65 -2.08
CA ILE A 77 10.55 12.50 -2.57
C ILE A 77 11.48 11.40 -3.10
N LYS A 78 12.48 11.77 -3.89
CA LYS A 78 13.45 10.81 -4.45
C LYS A 78 14.23 10.11 -3.35
N GLU A 79 14.71 10.84 -2.37
CA GLU A 79 15.47 10.31 -1.23
C GLU A 79 14.61 9.42 -0.35
N TYR A 80 13.39 9.87 -0.01
CA TYR A 80 12.42 9.08 0.75
C TYR A 80 12.08 7.77 0.04
N THR A 81 11.84 7.83 -1.26
CA THR A 81 11.54 6.66 -2.08
C THR A 81 12.72 5.68 -2.13
N ALA A 82 13.94 6.19 -2.28
CA ALA A 82 15.15 5.37 -2.29
C ALA A 82 15.35 4.65 -0.95
N GLU A 83 15.15 5.36 0.16
CA GLU A 83 15.27 4.81 1.52
C GLU A 83 14.16 3.77 1.80
N TYR A 84 12.91 4.04 1.41
CA TYR A 84 11.82 3.07 1.50
C TYR A 84 12.16 1.76 0.80
N TYR A 85 12.65 1.82 -0.44
CA TYR A 85 13.03 0.63 -1.19
C TYR A 85 14.29 -0.06 -0.64
N ARG A 86 15.21 0.69 -0.02
CA ARG A 86 16.36 0.11 0.68
C ARG A 86 15.88 -0.75 1.84
N ILE A 87 15.06 -0.18 2.74
CA ILE A 87 14.50 -0.89 3.89
C ILE A 87 13.73 -2.14 3.42
N ARG A 88 12.86 -1.98 2.41
CA ARG A 88 12.07 -3.09 1.88
C ARG A 88 12.96 -4.23 1.35
N ARG A 89 14.04 -3.92 0.63
CA ARG A 89 14.98 -4.95 0.10
C ARG A 89 15.72 -5.66 1.22
N GLU A 90 16.20 -4.94 2.21
CA GLU A 90 16.91 -5.52 3.36
C GLU A 90 16.00 -6.43 4.17
N GLN A 91 14.77 -6.00 4.40
CA GLN A 91 13.78 -6.80 5.12
C GLN A 91 13.37 -8.04 4.32
N LEU A 92 13.18 -7.91 3.01
CA LEU A 92 12.90 -9.05 2.15
C LEU A 92 14.06 -10.06 2.16
N ARG A 93 15.30 -9.59 2.07
CA ARG A 93 16.47 -10.44 2.18
C ARG A 93 16.46 -11.22 3.49
N PHE A 94 16.25 -10.55 4.61
CA PHE A 94 16.15 -11.19 5.93
C PHE A 94 15.05 -12.25 5.96
N ILE A 95 13.84 -11.93 5.46
CA ILE A 95 12.72 -12.88 5.41
C ILE A 95 13.09 -14.14 4.64
N ILE A 96 13.71 -14.00 3.47
CA ILE A 96 14.06 -15.15 2.62
C ILE A 96 15.21 -15.97 3.21
N GLU A 97 16.24 -15.32 3.75
CA GLU A 97 17.38 -15.99 4.37
C GLU A 97 16.98 -16.75 5.65
N HIS A 98 15.96 -16.26 6.36
CA HIS A 98 15.52 -16.83 7.65
C HIS A 98 14.07 -17.34 7.61
N LYS A 99 13.59 -17.78 6.45
CA LYS A 99 12.18 -18.17 6.23
C LYS A 99 11.65 -19.25 7.18
N ALA A 100 12.52 -20.11 7.72
CA ALA A 100 12.19 -21.18 8.67
C ALA A 100 12.20 -20.71 10.15
N SER A 101 12.41 -19.41 10.41
CA SER A 101 12.44 -18.80 11.74
C SER A 101 11.15 -18.01 12.01
N LEU A 102 10.70 -18.00 13.27
CA LEU A 102 9.61 -17.15 13.71
C LEU A 102 9.93 -15.64 13.60
N ALA A 103 11.21 -15.27 13.57
CA ALA A 103 11.64 -13.90 13.31
C ALA A 103 11.23 -13.42 11.90
N ALA A 104 11.16 -14.31 10.90
CA ALA A 104 10.67 -13.97 9.57
C ALA A 104 9.18 -13.62 9.59
N VAL A 105 8.37 -14.29 10.41
CA VAL A 105 6.96 -13.90 10.61
C VAL A 105 6.87 -12.49 11.18
N TYR A 106 7.66 -12.20 12.22
CA TYR A 106 7.69 -10.87 12.81
C TYR A 106 8.07 -9.81 11.76
N ALA A 107 9.05 -10.11 10.88
CA ALA A 107 9.47 -9.22 9.82
C ALA A 107 8.34 -8.93 8.79
N LEU A 108 7.52 -9.92 8.43
CA LEU A 108 6.40 -9.74 7.49
C LEU A 108 5.35 -8.71 7.98
N TYR A 109 5.16 -8.59 9.29
CA TYR A 109 4.15 -7.72 9.90
C TYR A 109 4.69 -6.37 10.37
N GLN A 110 5.87 -5.96 9.93
CA GLN A 110 6.40 -4.65 10.31
C GLN A 110 5.65 -3.51 9.61
N ARG A 111 5.49 -2.41 10.35
CA ARG A 111 4.86 -1.19 9.88
C ARG A 111 5.87 -0.06 9.83
N LEU A 112 5.76 0.75 8.78
CA LEU A 112 6.49 2.00 8.66
C LEU A 112 5.75 3.15 9.34
N PRO A 113 6.40 4.30 9.56
CA PRO A 113 5.73 5.51 9.99
C PRO A 113 4.48 5.80 9.15
N GLY A 114 3.38 6.20 9.79
CA GLY A 114 2.08 6.35 9.12
C GLY A 114 1.22 5.09 9.11
N ASP A 115 1.58 4.08 9.93
CA ASP A 115 0.82 2.83 10.15
C ASP A 115 0.62 1.97 8.91
N THR A 116 1.61 2.01 8.00
CA THR A 116 1.58 1.27 6.74
C THR A 116 2.41 -0.01 6.84
N TYR A 117 1.79 -1.17 6.58
CA TYR A 117 2.52 -2.42 6.45
C TYR A 117 3.44 -2.38 5.22
N LEU A 118 4.68 -2.86 5.41
CA LEU A 118 5.69 -2.88 4.35
C LEU A 118 5.38 -3.91 3.27
N PHE A 119 4.75 -5.03 3.66
CA PHE A 119 4.33 -6.12 2.77
C PHE A 119 2.82 -6.30 2.82
N ASN A 120 2.09 -5.57 1.99
CA ASN A 120 0.63 -5.62 1.93
C ASN A 120 0.06 -5.57 0.51
N GLY A 121 0.92 -5.56 -0.49
CA GLY A 121 0.52 -5.65 -1.90
C GLY A 121 0.05 -7.06 -2.27
N ASP A 122 -0.75 -7.18 -3.32
CA ASP A 122 -1.24 -8.48 -3.78
C ASP A 122 -0.09 -9.41 -4.20
N SER A 123 0.98 -8.85 -4.77
CA SER A 123 2.20 -9.61 -5.12
C SER A 123 3.01 -10.08 -3.90
N ASP A 124 2.77 -9.51 -2.72
CA ASP A 124 3.53 -9.85 -1.53
C ASP A 124 3.10 -11.19 -0.90
N VAL A 125 1.94 -11.73 -1.29
CA VAL A 125 1.46 -13.05 -0.81
C VAL A 125 2.48 -14.17 -1.01
N VAL A 126 3.33 -14.07 -2.01
CA VAL A 126 4.40 -15.05 -2.27
C VAL A 126 5.36 -15.17 -1.09
N TYR A 127 5.70 -14.07 -0.43
CA TYR A 127 6.60 -14.08 0.73
C TYR A 127 5.96 -14.72 1.95
N TYR A 128 4.66 -14.44 2.17
CA TYR A 128 3.88 -15.09 3.23
C TYR A 128 3.81 -16.60 3.03
N ARG A 129 3.57 -17.09 1.80
CA ARG A 129 3.56 -18.51 1.46
C ARG A 129 4.93 -19.15 1.68
N THR A 130 6.01 -18.51 1.22
CA THR A 130 7.37 -19.00 1.38
C THR A 130 7.74 -19.21 2.84
N VAL A 131 7.33 -18.29 3.72
CA VAL A 131 7.56 -18.42 5.17
C VAL A 131 6.65 -19.49 5.77
N ALA A 132 5.36 -19.54 5.39
CA ALA A 132 4.43 -20.55 5.89
C ALA A 132 4.86 -22.00 5.54
N GLU A 133 5.31 -22.22 4.31
CA GLU A 133 5.84 -23.52 3.85
C GLU A 133 7.05 -23.94 4.67
N ALA A 134 8.01 -23.04 4.90
CA ALA A 134 9.20 -23.35 5.69
C ALA A 134 8.87 -23.57 7.18
N LEU A 135 7.92 -22.83 7.74
CA LEU A 135 7.49 -23.01 9.13
C LEU A 135 6.66 -24.27 9.34
N GLN A 136 5.98 -24.78 8.33
CA GLN A 136 5.27 -26.05 8.40
C GLN A 136 6.20 -27.22 8.75
N GLU A 137 7.48 -27.11 8.33
CA GLU A 137 8.51 -28.12 8.66
C GLU A 137 9.12 -27.87 10.05
N SER A 138 9.38 -26.60 10.40
CA SER A 138 10.13 -26.25 11.62
C SER A 138 9.21 -26.07 12.86
N TYR A 139 8.00 -25.55 12.67
CA TYR A 139 7.07 -25.18 13.74
C TYR A 139 5.62 -25.51 13.38
N PRO A 140 5.27 -26.79 13.08
CA PRO A 140 3.94 -27.19 12.57
C PRO A 140 2.77 -26.82 13.49
N GLU A 141 3.00 -26.84 14.80
CA GLU A 141 1.98 -26.54 15.81
C GLU A 141 1.96 -25.06 16.26
N SER A 142 2.74 -24.20 15.60
CA SER A 142 2.85 -22.79 16.01
C SER A 142 1.57 -22.00 15.74
N PRO A 143 1.03 -21.26 16.71
CA PRO A 143 -0.06 -20.32 16.47
C PRO A 143 0.28 -19.24 15.44
N TYR A 144 1.56 -18.91 15.28
CA TYR A 144 2.04 -17.97 14.27
C TYR A 144 1.87 -18.50 12.86
N LEU A 145 2.12 -19.83 12.66
CA LEU A 145 1.85 -20.47 11.37
C LEU A 145 0.36 -20.43 11.02
N GLN A 146 -0.51 -20.73 11.99
CA GLN A 146 -1.97 -20.66 11.79
C GLN A 146 -2.43 -19.23 11.43
N SER A 147 -1.88 -18.23 12.12
CA SER A 147 -2.19 -16.83 11.82
C SER A 147 -1.70 -16.42 10.43
N LEU A 148 -0.53 -16.91 10.01
CA LEU A 148 0.05 -16.64 8.69
C LEU A 148 -0.78 -17.29 7.58
N GLN A 149 -1.24 -18.52 7.78
CA GLN A 149 -2.13 -19.23 6.85
C GLN A 149 -3.48 -18.52 6.70
N ALA A 150 -4.05 -18.01 7.80
CA ALA A 150 -5.27 -17.22 7.77
C ALA A 150 -5.08 -15.89 7.01
N GLU A 151 -3.91 -15.25 7.13
CA GLU A 151 -3.60 -14.04 6.37
C GLU A 151 -3.43 -14.33 4.88
N ILE A 152 -2.74 -15.41 4.51
CA ILE A 152 -2.62 -15.87 3.12
C ILE A 152 -4.03 -16.08 2.52
N ALA A 153 -4.91 -16.76 3.23
CA ALA A 153 -6.28 -16.98 2.76
C ALA A 153 -7.04 -15.66 2.53
N ARG A 154 -6.84 -14.65 3.41
CA ARG A 154 -7.43 -13.31 3.21
C ARG A 154 -6.85 -12.58 1.99
N MET A 155 -5.53 -12.67 1.79
CA MET A 155 -4.86 -12.07 0.63
C MET A 155 -5.33 -12.75 -0.66
N ASP A 156 -5.45 -14.06 -0.69
CA ASP A 156 -5.95 -14.84 -1.84
C ASP A 156 -7.40 -14.49 -2.18
N ALA A 157 -8.25 -14.38 -1.18
CA ALA A 157 -9.64 -13.96 -1.38
C ALA A 157 -9.70 -12.55 -1.98
N ARG A 158 -8.85 -11.63 -1.53
CA ARG A 158 -8.74 -10.28 -2.10
C ARG A 158 -8.25 -10.30 -3.54
N ILE A 159 -7.20 -11.08 -3.84
CA ILE A 159 -6.65 -11.25 -5.19
C ILE A 159 -7.71 -11.85 -6.12
N SER A 160 -8.42 -12.90 -5.67
CA SER A 160 -9.49 -13.54 -6.44
C SER A 160 -10.65 -12.58 -6.75
N LEU A 161 -11.07 -11.77 -5.76
CA LEU A 161 -12.09 -10.74 -6.00
C LEU A 161 -11.62 -9.69 -7.01
N THR A 162 -10.36 -9.27 -6.92
CA THR A 162 -9.77 -8.32 -7.87
C THR A 162 -9.68 -8.92 -9.27
N SER A 163 -9.30 -10.20 -9.41
CA SER A 163 -9.27 -10.92 -10.69
C SER A 163 -10.68 -11.06 -11.29
N GLN A 164 -11.67 -11.40 -10.49
CA GLN A 164 -13.07 -11.49 -10.96
C GLN A 164 -13.58 -10.14 -11.47
N ILE A 165 -13.19 -9.03 -10.83
CA ILE A 165 -13.53 -7.68 -11.30
C ILE A 165 -12.81 -7.38 -12.63
N THR A 166 -11.59 -7.89 -12.83
CA THR A 166 -10.80 -7.68 -14.06
C THR A 166 -11.31 -8.53 -15.24
N GLU A 167 -11.93 -9.68 -15.00
CA GLU A 167 -12.50 -10.56 -16.04
C GLU A 167 -13.98 -10.26 -16.34
N ALA A 168 -14.67 -9.54 -15.45
CA ALA A 168 -16.07 -9.16 -15.62
C ALA A 168 -16.19 -7.79 -16.29
N ARG A 169 -17.31 -7.54 -16.96
CA ARG A 169 -17.70 -6.18 -17.34
C ARG A 169 -17.69 -5.30 -16.09
N HIS A 170 -17.14 -4.10 -16.22
CA HIS A 170 -17.07 -3.15 -15.11
C HIS A 170 -18.44 -2.93 -14.45
N PRO A 171 -18.53 -2.83 -13.10
CA PRO A 171 -19.76 -2.39 -12.44
C PRO A 171 -20.16 -1.00 -12.94
N ASP A 172 -21.44 -0.80 -13.27
CA ASP A 172 -21.91 0.52 -13.69
C ASP A 172 -21.98 1.49 -12.50
N LEU A 173 -21.62 2.75 -12.74
CA LEU A 173 -21.68 3.84 -11.78
C LEU A 173 -22.57 4.94 -12.35
N GLU A 174 -23.50 5.47 -11.53
CA GLU A 174 -24.21 6.71 -11.83
C GLU A 174 -23.93 7.72 -10.72
N LEU A 175 -23.13 8.73 -11.05
CA LEU A 175 -22.74 9.79 -10.12
C LEU A 175 -23.05 11.17 -10.73
N THR A 176 -23.04 12.20 -9.87
CA THR A 176 -23.40 13.56 -10.28
C THR A 176 -22.15 14.37 -10.61
N ASP A 177 -22.13 15.07 -11.74
CA ASP A 177 -21.05 15.96 -12.14
C ASP A 177 -21.11 17.31 -11.38
N ILE A 178 -20.11 18.18 -11.65
CA ILE A 178 -20.01 19.51 -11.02
C ILE A 178 -21.21 20.42 -11.34
N TYR A 179 -21.93 20.15 -12.44
CA TYR A 179 -23.12 20.92 -12.87
C TYR A 179 -24.44 20.34 -12.34
N GLY A 180 -24.40 19.23 -11.61
CA GLY A 180 -25.58 18.57 -11.05
C GLY A 180 -26.24 17.54 -12.00
N LYS A 181 -25.61 17.23 -13.14
CA LYS A 181 -26.08 16.23 -14.08
C LYS A 181 -25.60 14.84 -13.65
N LYS A 182 -26.47 13.86 -13.69
CA LYS A 182 -26.13 12.45 -13.47
C LYS A 182 -25.44 11.89 -14.72
N ILE A 183 -24.28 11.32 -14.54
CA ILE A 183 -23.47 10.68 -15.60
C ILE A 183 -23.29 9.20 -15.26
N ARG A 184 -23.63 8.32 -16.19
CA ARG A 184 -23.37 6.89 -16.07
C ARG A 184 -22.04 6.53 -16.72
N LEU A 185 -21.26 5.69 -16.06
CA LEU A 185 -20.03 5.13 -16.65
C LEU A 185 -20.34 4.33 -17.92
N SER A 186 -21.43 3.57 -17.93
CA SER A 186 -21.91 2.83 -19.11
C SER A 186 -22.28 3.72 -20.30
N SER A 187 -22.49 5.03 -20.11
CA SER A 187 -22.70 5.95 -21.24
C SER A 187 -21.46 6.17 -22.11
N LEU A 188 -20.30 5.70 -21.65
CA LEU A 188 -19.01 5.73 -22.37
C LEU A 188 -18.70 4.41 -23.05
N ALA A 189 -19.65 3.47 -23.14
CA ALA A 189 -19.48 2.19 -23.82
C ALA A 189 -18.96 2.40 -25.26
N GLY A 190 -18.05 1.54 -25.71
CA GLY A 190 -17.39 1.64 -27.03
C GLY A 190 -16.17 2.55 -27.04
N LYS A 191 -15.84 3.19 -25.94
CA LYS A 191 -14.60 3.98 -25.77
C LYS A 191 -13.65 3.29 -24.80
N VAL A 192 -12.35 3.60 -24.92
CA VAL A 192 -11.38 3.29 -23.87
C VAL A 192 -11.57 4.31 -22.75
N VAL A 193 -11.75 3.86 -21.51
CA VAL A 193 -12.07 4.72 -20.36
C VAL A 193 -11.06 4.51 -19.24
N LEU A 194 -10.50 5.58 -18.73
CA LEU A 194 -9.78 5.58 -17.46
C LEU A 194 -10.77 5.98 -16.36
N LEU A 195 -11.21 5.00 -15.58
CA LEU A 195 -11.95 5.24 -14.34
C LEU A 195 -10.94 5.57 -13.24
N ASP A 196 -10.95 6.80 -12.76
CA ASP A 196 -9.98 7.30 -11.80
C ASP A 196 -10.64 7.76 -10.49
N PHE A 197 -10.07 7.35 -9.37
CA PHE A 197 -10.50 7.72 -8.02
C PHE A 197 -9.46 8.64 -7.39
N TRP A 198 -9.87 9.87 -7.07
CA TRP A 198 -8.99 10.89 -6.53
C TRP A 198 -9.67 11.72 -5.44
N SER A 199 -8.92 12.64 -4.83
CA SER A 199 -9.45 13.69 -3.95
C SER A 199 -8.75 15.01 -4.24
N ALA A 200 -9.45 16.12 -4.11
CA ALA A 200 -8.90 17.46 -4.25
C ALA A 200 -7.74 17.75 -3.29
N GLU A 201 -7.69 17.04 -2.15
CA GLU A 201 -6.60 17.13 -1.17
C GLU A 201 -5.29 16.51 -1.67
N LEU A 202 -5.31 15.64 -2.70
CA LEU A 202 -4.11 14.98 -3.25
C LEU A 202 -3.28 15.86 -4.19
N GLY A 203 -3.73 17.09 -4.47
CA GLY A 203 -3.00 18.06 -5.30
C GLY A 203 -3.26 17.93 -6.80
N LYS A 204 -2.37 18.54 -7.62
CA LYS A 204 -2.54 18.62 -9.08
C LYS A 204 -2.43 17.28 -9.76
N TYR A 205 -3.37 17.00 -10.66
CA TYR A 205 -3.29 15.87 -11.56
C TYR A 205 -2.34 16.19 -12.73
N ALA A 206 -1.51 15.22 -13.13
CA ALA A 206 -0.63 15.39 -14.28
C ALA A 206 -1.42 15.32 -15.60
N ASP A 207 -0.89 15.93 -16.68
CA ASP A 207 -1.52 16.01 -18.00
C ASP A 207 -2.07 14.65 -18.45
N ALA A 208 -3.32 14.66 -18.92
CA ALA A 208 -3.96 13.47 -19.46
C ALA A 208 -3.51 13.23 -20.91
N PRO A 209 -3.16 12.00 -21.28
CA PRO A 209 -2.90 11.64 -22.69
C PRO A 209 -4.15 11.85 -23.56
N VAL A 210 -3.96 12.13 -24.84
CA VAL A 210 -5.03 12.32 -25.83
C VAL A 210 -5.52 10.98 -26.37
N GLY A 211 -6.84 10.80 -26.57
CA GLY A 211 -7.41 9.66 -27.30
C GLY A 211 -8.22 8.65 -26.51
N PHE A 212 -8.53 8.96 -25.22
CA PHE A 212 -9.42 8.16 -24.39
C PHE A 212 -10.28 9.07 -23.50
N GLU A 213 -11.30 8.50 -22.89
CA GLU A 213 -12.16 9.22 -21.95
C GLU A 213 -11.68 8.99 -20.51
N VAL A 214 -11.82 10.01 -19.67
CA VAL A 214 -11.60 9.90 -18.23
C VAL A 214 -12.92 10.07 -17.51
N TYR A 215 -13.28 9.07 -16.68
CA TYR A 215 -14.37 9.15 -15.73
C TYR A 215 -13.78 9.24 -14.33
N GLN A 216 -13.69 10.46 -13.82
CA GLN A 216 -13.00 10.73 -12.56
C GLN A 216 -13.99 10.83 -11.41
N VAL A 217 -13.81 9.98 -10.40
CA VAL A 217 -14.61 9.97 -9.17
C VAL A 217 -13.88 10.75 -8.07
N ALA A 218 -14.42 11.91 -7.71
CA ALA A 218 -13.92 12.70 -6.60
C ALA A 218 -14.44 12.14 -5.27
N VAL A 219 -13.52 11.71 -4.43
CA VAL A 219 -13.77 11.14 -3.09
C VAL A 219 -13.65 12.25 -2.04
N ASP A 220 -14.47 13.27 -2.21
CA ASP A 220 -14.51 14.46 -1.34
C ASP A 220 -15.87 14.54 -0.64
N THR A 221 -15.93 15.20 0.52
CA THR A 221 -17.17 15.51 1.23
C THR A 221 -17.62 16.96 1.00
N SER A 222 -16.72 17.82 0.50
CA SER A 222 -16.95 19.21 0.26
C SER A 222 -17.14 19.50 -1.23
N LYS A 223 -18.38 19.80 -1.61
CA LYS A 223 -18.70 20.18 -3.00
C LYS A 223 -17.94 21.42 -3.48
N PRO A 224 -17.81 22.51 -2.69
CA PRO A 224 -17.04 23.68 -3.11
C PRO A 224 -15.57 23.35 -3.36
N LEU A 225 -14.92 22.57 -2.47
CA LEU A 225 -13.51 22.18 -2.62
C LEU A 225 -13.30 21.39 -3.91
N TRP A 226 -14.13 20.39 -4.17
CA TRP A 226 -14.09 19.60 -5.40
C TRP A 226 -14.26 20.46 -6.66
N ILE A 227 -15.30 21.33 -6.71
CA ILE A 227 -15.55 22.20 -7.87
C ILE A 227 -14.36 23.14 -8.10
N THR A 228 -13.83 23.76 -7.04
CA THR A 228 -12.67 24.65 -7.13
C THR A 228 -11.47 23.91 -7.71
N ALA A 229 -11.17 22.69 -7.22
CA ALA A 229 -10.05 21.90 -7.71
C ALA A 229 -10.20 21.52 -9.20
N VAL A 230 -11.41 21.17 -9.65
CA VAL A 230 -11.69 20.87 -11.07
C VAL A 230 -11.49 22.10 -11.94
N GLN A 231 -11.96 23.27 -11.50
CA GLN A 231 -11.87 24.52 -12.24
C GLN A 231 -10.46 25.09 -12.29
N GLU A 232 -9.74 25.10 -11.16
CA GLU A 232 -8.36 25.60 -11.08
C GLU A 232 -7.38 24.76 -11.89
N GLN A 233 -7.60 23.45 -11.92
CA GLN A 233 -6.77 22.52 -12.71
C GLN A 233 -7.24 22.42 -14.18
N GLN A 234 -8.35 23.09 -14.54
CA GLN A 234 -8.93 23.07 -15.90
C GLN A 234 -9.09 21.66 -16.46
N LEU A 235 -9.57 20.72 -15.61
CA LEU A 235 -9.70 19.32 -15.99
C LEU A 235 -10.69 19.15 -17.15
N PRO A 236 -10.26 18.63 -18.32
CA PRO A 236 -11.09 18.58 -19.53
C PRO A 236 -12.05 17.40 -19.58
N TRP A 237 -12.07 16.56 -18.54
CA TRP A 237 -12.80 15.30 -18.50
C TRP A 237 -13.99 15.30 -17.56
N ILE A 238 -14.72 14.18 -17.54
CA ILE A 238 -15.87 13.98 -16.66
C ILE A 238 -15.39 13.82 -15.22
N SER A 239 -15.76 14.76 -14.35
CA SER A 239 -15.51 14.65 -12.90
C SER A 239 -16.84 14.55 -12.18
N VAL A 240 -17.03 13.50 -11.37
CA VAL A 240 -18.27 13.17 -10.67
C VAL A 240 -18.02 12.85 -9.20
N SER A 241 -19.05 12.98 -8.35
CA SER A 241 -18.97 12.67 -6.93
C SER A 241 -20.34 12.32 -6.35
N ASP A 242 -20.37 11.52 -5.27
CA ASP A 242 -21.52 11.37 -4.37
C ASP A 242 -21.36 12.16 -3.07
N LEU A 243 -20.25 12.86 -2.90
CA LEU A 243 -19.88 13.68 -1.73
C LEU A 243 -19.87 12.89 -0.40
N ARG A 244 -19.66 11.58 -0.47
CA ARG A 244 -19.63 10.68 0.72
C ARG A 244 -18.24 10.39 1.23
N GLY A 245 -17.21 10.94 0.63
CA GLY A 245 -15.83 10.70 1.05
C GLY A 245 -15.48 9.21 1.04
N ARG A 246 -14.89 8.73 2.08
CA ARG A 246 -14.51 7.31 2.26
C ARG A 246 -15.70 6.33 2.28
N SER A 247 -16.94 6.83 2.46
CA SER A 247 -18.17 6.03 2.41
C SER A 247 -18.81 6.02 1.02
N SER A 248 -18.11 6.50 -0.01
CA SER A 248 -18.60 6.48 -1.40
C SER A 248 -18.93 5.05 -1.84
N VAL A 249 -20.11 4.89 -2.47
CA VAL A 249 -20.53 3.62 -3.04
C VAL A 249 -19.58 3.15 -4.13
N ALA A 250 -19.00 4.08 -4.88
CA ALA A 250 -18.06 3.76 -5.93
C ALA A 250 -16.78 3.10 -5.40
N LEU A 251 -16.26 3.50 -4.22
CA LEU A 251 -15.13 2.85 -3.59
C LEU A 251 -15.43 1.41 -3.21
N GLY A 252 -16.64 1.15 -2.70
CA GLY A 252 -17.09 -0.21 -2.35
C GLY A 252 -17.21 -1.10 -3.58
N LEU A 253 -17.87 -0.63 -4.64
CA LEU A 253 -18.10 -1.38 -5.87
C LEU A 253 -16.80 -1.79 -6.58
N TYR A 254 -15.76 -0.93 -6.54
CA TYR A 254 -14.47 -1.18 -7.17
C TYR A 254 -13.39 -1.66 -6.20
N ASN A 255 -13.76 -1.95 -4.94
CA ASN A 255 -12.85 -2.36 -3.88
C ASN A 255 -11.61 -1.44 -3.78
N VAL A 256 -11.83 -0.13 -3.82
CA VAL A 256 -10.79 0.88 -3.70
C VAL A 256 -10.55 1.19 -2.22
N GLN A 257 -9.38 0.81 -1.70
CA GLN A 257 -9.03 1.02 -0.30
C GLN A 257 -8.08 2.21 -0.09
N ARG A 258 -7.37 2.63 -1.14
CA ARG A 258 -6.40 3.74 -1.11
C ARG A 258 -6.56 4.62 -2.33
N LEU A 259 -6.26 5.91 -2.16
CA LEU A 259 -6.22 6.91 -3.22
C LEU A 259 -4.77 7.37 -3.46
N PRO A 260 -4.44 7.73 -4.69
CA PRO A 260 -5.23 7.58 -5.91
C PRO A 260 -5.33 6.10 -6.34
N ALA A 261 -6.38 5.75 -7.09
CA ALA A 261 -6.53 4.45 -7.70
C ALA A 261 -7.20 4.60 -9.06
N ASN A 262 -6.85 3.77 -10.03
CA ASN A 262 -7.50 3.79 -11.33
C ASN A 262 -7.72 2.39 -11.91
N PHE A 263 -8.64 2.34 -12.89
CA PHE A 263 -8.94 1.16 -13.68
C PHE A 263 -9.02 1.57 -15.14
N LEU A 264 -8.31 0.86 -16.02
CA LEU A 264 -8.41 1.06 -17.46
C LEU A 264 -9.43 0.07 -18.00
N ILE A 265 -10.45 0.58 -18.70
CA ILE A 265 -11.57 -0.16 -19.27
C ILE A 265 -11.47 -0.08 -20.78
N ASP A 266 -11.55 -1.22 -21.47
CA ASP A 266 -11.53 -1.29 -22.93
C ASP A 266 -12.88 -0.93 -23.56
N LYS A 267 -12.94 -0.96 -24.90
CA LYS A 267 -14.14 -0.66 -25.68
C LYS A 267 -15.29 -1.65 -25.44
N GLU A 268 -14.96 -2.85 -25.00
CA GLU A 268 -15.90 -3.95 -24.69
C GLU A 268 -16.45 -3.82 -23.26
N GLY A 269 -15.89 -2.91 -22.45
CA GLY A 269 -16.27 -2.68 -21.06
C GLY A 269 -15.55 -3.60 -20.07
N THR A 270 -14.44 -4.22 -20.48
CA THR A 270 -13.62 -5.08 -19.63
C THR A 270 -12.54 -4.25 -18.94
N ILE A 271 -12.30 -4.49 -17.65
CA ILE A 271 -11.18 -3.88 -16.95
C ILE A 271 -9.89 -4.60 -17.35
N VAL A 272 -9.01 -3.92 -18.06
CA VAL A 272 -7.76 -4.48 -18.61
C VAL A 272 -6.52 -4.11 -17.81
N ALA A 273 -6.62 -3.14 -16.92
CA ALA A 273 -5.54 -2.80 -15.99
C ALA A 273 -6.09 -2.09 -14.74
N LYS A 274 -5.31 -2.15 -13.63
CA LYS A 274 -5.59 -1.46 -12.37
C LYS A 274 -4.32 -0.78 -11.88
N ASN A 275 -4.46 0.43 -11.30
CA ASN A 275 -3.36 1.22 -10.73
C ASN A 275 -2.19 1.39 -11.72
N ILE A 276 -2.52 1.75 -12.96
CA ILE A 276 -1.57 1.96 -14.05
C ILE A 276 -1.34 3.45 -14.26
N TYR A 277 -0.07 3.88 -14.34
CA TYR A 277 0.32 5.29 -14.41
C TYR A 277 1.51 5.52 -15.34
N GLY A 278 1.70 6.78 -15.78
CA GLY A 278 2.85 7.21 -16.58
C GLY A 278 3.06 6.40 -17.86
N LYS A 279 4.29 6.04 -18.17
CA LYS A 279 4.65 5.31 -19.39
C LYS A 279 3.93 3.97 -19.59
N SER A 280 3.58 3.29 -18.49
CA SER A 280 2.83 2.03 -18.59
C SER A 280 1.38 2.29 -19.01
N LEU A 281 0.77 3.38 -18.56
CA LEU A 281 -0.56 3.81 -18.99
C LEU A 281 -0.51 4.22 -20.47
N GLU A 282 0.46 5.04 -20.88
CA GLU A 282 0.65 5.47 -22.26
C GLU A 282 0.77 4.27 -23.22
N ALA A 283 1.67 3.32 -22.89
CA ALA A 283 1.86 2.11 -23.71
C ALA A 283 0.58 1.28 -23.85
N LYS A 284 -0.19 1.14 -22.74
CA LYS A 284 -1.44 0.37 -22.76
C LYS A 284 -2.56 1.10 -23.51
N LEU A 285 -2.62 2.42 -23.43
CA LEU A 285 -3.52 3.24 -24.24
C LEU A 285 -3.21 3.13 -25.73
N ASP A 286 -1.94 3.20 -26.10
CA ASP A 286 -1.50 3.02 -27.49
C ASP A 286 -1.91 1.65 -28.07
N GLU A 287 -1.92 0.60 -27.23
CA GLU A 287 -2.39 -0.74 -27.62
C GLU A 287 -3.90 -0.77 -27.87
N LEU A 288 -4.69 -0.11 -27.01
CA LEU A 288 -6.16 -0.18 -27.02
C LEU A 288 -6.83 0.83 -27.97
N THR A 289 -6.11 1.88 -28.38
CA THR A 289 -6.66 2.95 -29.24
C THR A 289 -6.29 2.79 -30.71
N LYS A 290 -5.41 1.83 -31.04
CA LYS A 290 -5.13 1.42 -32.42
C LYS A 290 -6.27 0.58 -32.96
#